data_497371cf6285685c5f465705f4d9a7d5
#
_entry.id   497371cf6285685c5f465705f4d9a7d5
#
_cell.length_a   1.000
_cell.length_b   1.000
_cell.length_c   1.000
_cell.angle_alpha   90.00
_cell.angle_beta   90.00
_cell.angle_gamma   90.00
#
_symmetry.space_group_name_H-M   'P 1'
#
loop_
_entity.id
_entity.type
_entity.pdbx_description
1 polymer ?
#
loop_
_entity_poly.entity_id
_entity_poly.type
_entity_poly.pdbx_seq_one_letter_code
_entity_poly.pdbx_strand_id
1 'polypeptide(L)'
;MQIAKNNEYRTTTDQKPVLNYVADEVELETDKNADTVIIPYSDYNTVKYIYDEETKEYTRYSRGEKQVDWDTDTTVTTKNIIITFAQNYNLNDGSGKGRQGLDNIGKLEGYYITNGKAIEITCEKTSRTAQTVYKDLQGNEIKVNDGKTFIQICPINAKVTIEGENKTTEE
;
A
#
# COMPACT_ATOMS: atom_id res chain seq x y z
N MET A 1 -23.92 11.54 -10.29
CA MET A 1 -24.69 12.01 -9.13
C MET A 1 -26.21 11.90 -9.28
N GLN A 2 -26.78 12.13 -10.45
CA GLN A 2 -28.24 12.07 -10.65
C GLN A 2 -28.85 10.68 -10.40
N ILE A 3 -28.15 9.61 -10.82
CA ILE A 3 -28.60 8.21 -10.62
C ILE A 3 -28.71 7.88 -9.12
N ALA A 4 -27.73 8.30 -8.31
CA ALA A 4 -27.72 8.06 -6.88
C ALA A 4 -28.89 8.77 -6.18
N LYS A 5 -29.22 9.99 -6.60
CA LYS A 5 -30.38 10.74 -6.08
C LYS A 5 -31.70 10.09 -6.45
N ASN A 6 -31.83 9.64 -7.72
CA ASN A 6 -33.05 9.01 -8.20
C ASN A 6 -33.35 7.66 -7.53
N ASN A 7 -32.32 6.98 -7.00
CA ASN A 7 -32.47 5.70 -6.31
C ASN A 7 -32.31 5.83 -4.79
N GLU A 8 -32.30 7.04 -4.26
CA GLU A 8 -32.16 7.33 -2.81
C GLU A 8 -30.88 6.73 -2.19
N TYR A 9 -29.81 6.56 -3.00
CA TYR A 9 -28.54 6.06 -2.49
C TYR A 9 -27.86 7.12 -1.63
N ARG A 10 -27.21 6.67 -0.56
CA ARG A 10 -26.44 7.54 0.31
C ARG A 10 -25.33 8.25 -0.48
N THR A 11 -25.34 9.58 -0.53
CA THR A 11 -24.38 10.42 -1.24
C THR A 11 -23.41 11.14 -0.33
N THR A 12 -23.60 11.02 1.00
CA THR A 12 -22.74 11.62 2.03
C THR A 12 -22.35 10.57 3.06
N THR A 13 -21.26 10.80 3.77
CA THR A 13 -20.79 9.94 4.84
C THR A 13 -20.13 10.77 5.93
N ASP A 14 -20.30 10.37 7.20
CA ASP A 14 -19.60 10.92 8.35
C ASP A 14 -18.31 10.15 8.66
N GLN A 15 -17.99 9.13 7.85
CA GLN A 15 -16.75 8.36 8.02
C GLN A 15 -15.55 9.24 7.70
N LYS A 16 -14.56 9.20 8.59
CA LYS A 16 -13.26 9.83 8.34
C LYS A 16 -12.53 9.12 7.21
N PRO A 17 -11.68 9.82 6.44
CA PRO A 17 -10.75 9.17 5.52
C PRO A 17 -9.96 8.07 6.21
N VAL A 18 -9.67 6.97 5.50
CA VAL A 18 -8.86 5.87 6.04
C VAL A 18 -7.41 6.28 6.23
N LEU A 19 -6.95 7.21 5.40
CA LEU A 19 -5.57 7.71 5.41
C LEU A 19 -5.56 9.21 5.75
N ASN A 20 -4.58 9.60 6.55
CA ASN A 20 -4.34 11.00 6.93
C ASN A 20 -3.55 11.72 5.83
N TYR A 21 -4.23 12.03 4.73
CA TYR A 21 -3.62 12.77 3.62
C TYR A 21 -3.28 14.20 4.02
N VAL A 22 -2.12 14.65 3.56
CA VAL A 22 -1.64 16.03 3.78
C VAL A 22 -1.44 16.72 2.43
N ALA A 23 -1.77 18.02 2.38
CA ALA A 23 -1.63 18.81 1.15
C ALA A 23 -0.16 19.20 0.87
N ASP A 24 0.59 19.49 1.93
CA ASP A 24 2.02 19.79 1.83
C ASP A 24 2.81 18.48 1.82
N GLU A 25 3.65 18.30 0.80
CA GLU A 25 4.46 17.11 0.66
C GLU A 25 5.40 16.92 1.86
N VAL A 26 5.39 15.72 2.42
CA VAL A 26 6.25 15.31 3.54
C VAL A 26 7.32 14.35 3.03
N GLU A 27 8.58 14.68 3.27
CA GLU A 27 9.69 13.78 3.06
C GLU A 27 9.88 12.89 4.30
N LEU A 28 10.22 11.61 4.07
CA LEU A 28 10.46 10.68 5.16
C LEU A 28 11.89 10.83 5.69
N GLU A 29 12.04 11.04 7.00
CA GLU A 29 13.33 11.09 7.69
C GLU A 29 13.88 9.68 7.88
N THR A 30 14.53 9.14 6.84
CA THR A 30 15.09 7.79 6.83
C THR A 30 16.21 7.64 5.82
N ASP A 31 17.18 6.78 6.13
CA ASP A 31 18.25 6.38 5.20
C ASP A 31 17.83 5.21 4.29
N LYS A 32 16.65 4.64 4.51
CA LYS A 32 16.15 3.51 3.72
C LYS A 32 15.60 3.98 2.39
N ASN A 33 16.40 3.84 1.34
CA ASN A 33 15.95 4.09 -0.02
C ASN A 33 15.00 2.99 -0.50
N ALA A 34 14.07 3.37 -1.38
CA ALA A 34 13.00 2.50 -1.88
C ALA A 34 12.74 2.76 -3.37
N ASP A 35 13.79 2.77 -4.19
CA ASP A 35 13.65 2.96 -5.64
C ASP A 35 12.99 1.74 -6.29
N THR A 36 13.19 0.56 -5.71
CA THR A 36 12.53 -0.68 -6.12
C THR A 36 11.89 -1.37 -4.91
N VAL A 37 10.62 -1.74 -5.06
CA VAL A 37 9.86 -2.50 -4.06
C VAL A 37 9.33 -3.77 -4.71
N ILE A 38 9.68 -4.95 -4.18
CA ILE A 38 9.26 -6.25 -4.70
C ILE A 38 8.47 -6.99 -3.63
N ILE A 39 7.27 -7.40 -3.98
CA ILE A 39 6.32 -8.07 -3.07
C ILE A 39 5.94 -9.43 -3.66
N PRO A 40 6.56 -10.53 -3.21
CA PRO A 40 6.21 -11.87 -3.64
C PRO A 40 5.02 -12.40 -2.83
N TYR A 41 3.83 -12.43 -3.44
CA TYR A 41 2.66 -13.07 -2.83
C TYR A 41 2.67 -14.58 -2.94
N SER A 42 3.26 -15.10 -4.01
CA SER A 42 3.46 -16.52 -4.29
C SER A 42 4.49 -16.69 -5.41
N ASP A 43 4.87 -17.92 -5.72
CA ASP A 43 5.77 -18.25 -6.83
C ASP A 43 5.26 -17.75 -8.20
N TYR A 44 3.95 -17.53 -8.32
CA TYR A 44 3.30 -17.10 -9.56
C TYR A 44 2.84 -15.66 -9.56
N ASN A 45 2.87 -14.99 -8.40
CA ASN A 45 2.31 -13.64 -8.26
C ASN A 45 3.28 -12.75 -7.49
N THR A 46 4.07 -12.01 -8.24
CA THR A 46 4.95 -10.97 -7.71
C THR A 46 4.51 -9.62 -8.22
N VAL A 47 4.40 -8.67 -7.32
CA VAL A 47 4.17 -7.26 -7.62
C VAL A 47 5.49 -6.53 -7.44
N LYS A 48 5.82 -5.65 -8.39
CA LYS A 48 7.00 -4.78 -8.30
C LYS A 48 6.60 -3.33 -8.55
N TYR A 49 7.23 -2.43 -7.83
CA TYR A 49 7.13 -1.00 -8.00
C TYR A 49 8.51 -0.44 -8.29
N ILE A 50 8.61 0.46 -9.26
CA ILE A 50 9.85 1.17 -9.60
C ILE A 50 9.56 2.65 -9.48
N TYR A 51 10.35 3.34 -8.67
CA TYR A 51 10.27 4.78 -8.45
C TYR A 51 10.82 5.55 -9.65
N ASP A 52 10.14 6.59 -10.00
CA ASP A 52 10.56 7.58 -10.99
C ASP A 52 10.72 8.92 -10.27
N GLU A 53 11.94 9.42 -10.22
CA GLU A 53 12.30 10.63 -9.49
C GLU A 53 11.73 11.91 -10.13
N GLU A 54 11.54 11.91 -11.45
CA GLU A 54 11.00 13.06 -12.17
C GLU A 54 9.50 13.27 -11.88
N THR A 55 8.74 12.18 -11.90
CA THR A 55 7.31 12.19 -11.61
C THR A 55 6.99 12.04 -10.12
N LYS A 56 7.96 11.58 -9.33
CA LYS A 56 7.82 11.21 -7.91
C LYS A 56 6.71 10.17 -7.68
N GLU A 57 6.52 9.27 -8.63
CA GLU A 57 5.55 8.18 -8.59
C GLU A 57 6.23 6.83 -8.80
N TYR A 58 5.57 5.78 -8.36
CA TYR A 58 5.97 4.39 -8.58
C TYR A 58 5.19 3.79 -9.74
N THR A 59 5.87 3.29 -10.76
CA THR A 59 5.26 2.45 -11.79
C THR A 59 5.05 1.05 -11.26
N ARG A 60 3.83 0.53 -11.41
CA ARG A 60 3.46 -0.81 -10.95
C ARG A 60 3.64 -1.86 -12.03
N TYR A 61 4.25 -2.99 -11.63
CA TYR A 61 4.39 -4.20 -12.43
C TYR A 61 3.70 -5.36 -11.73
N SER A 62 3.12 -6.27 -12.48
CA SER A 62 2.52 -7.50 -12.00
C SER A 62 2.99 -8.67 -12.86
N ARG A 63 3.51 -9.72 -12.23
CA ARG A 63 4.02 -10.93 -12.92
C ARG A 63 5.09 -10.62 -13.98
N GLY A 64 5.94 -9.64 -13.70
CA GLY A 64 7.02 -9.22 -14.59
C GLY A 64 6.64 -8.17 -15.64
N GLU A 65 5.36 -7.93 -15.88
CA GLU A 65 4.88 -6.98 -16.87
C GLU A 65 4.40 -5.66 -16.26
N LYS A 66 4.64 -4.55 -16.95
CA LYS A 66 4.11 -3.24 -16.59
C LYS A 66 2.59 -3.30 -16.61
N GLN A 67 1.97 -2.89 -15.52
CA GLN A 67 0.52 -2.86 -15.45
C GLN A 67 -0.04 -1.63 -16.17
N VAL A 68 -1.03 -1.88 -17.02
CA VAL A 68 -1.76 -0.88 -17.78
C VAL A 68 -3.23 -0.95 -17.40
N ASP A 69 -3.87 0.19 -17.31
CA ASP A 69 -5.32 0.28 -17.16
C ASP A 69 -5.99 -0.09 -18.49
N TRP A 70 -6.95 -1.02 -18.44
CA TRP A 70 -7.57 -1.59 -19.64
C TRP A 70 -8.42 -0.58 -20.42
N ASP A 71 -9.08 0.35 -19.73
CA ASP A 71 -10.00 1.29 -20.37
C ASP A 71 -9.28 2.49 -20.98
N THR A 72 -8.16 2.91 -20.37
CA THR A 72 -7.45 4.14 -20.74
C THR A 72 -6.11 3.88 -21.42
N ASP A 73 -5.62 2.64 -21.41
CA ASP A 73 -4.29 2.24 -21.90
C ASP A 73 -3.15 3.01 -21.21
N THR A 74 -3.40 3.52 -20.02
CA THR A 74 -2.40 4.27 -19.25
C THR A 74 -1.64 3.38 -18.27
N THR A 75 -0.35 3.67 -18.09
CA THR A 75 0.46 2.98 -17.08
C THR A 75 -0.10 3.21 -15.67
N VAL A 76 -0.23 2.14 -14.89
CA VAL A 76 -0.67 2.24 -13.49
C VAL A 76 0.49 2.74 -12.64
N THR A 77 0.30 3.91 -12.04
CA THR A 77 1.25 4.55 -11.13
C THR A 77 0.63 4.82 -9.76
N THR A 78 1.47 5.05 -8.78
CA THR A 78 1.06 5.42 -7.43
C THR A 78 2.10 6.31 -6.74
N LYS A 79 1.64 7.26 -5.94
CA LYS A 79 2.49 8.11 -5.09
C LYS A 79 2.96 7.35 -3.84
N ASN A 80 2.07 6.58 -3.24
CA ASN A 80 2.30 5.94 -1.95
C ASN A 80 2.08 4.43 -2.03
N ILE A 81 2.85 3.69 -1.24
CA ILE A 81 2.67 2.25 -1.03
C ILE A 81 2.64 2.00 0.48
N ILE A 82 1.61 1.33 0.95
CA ILE A 82 1.52 0.83 2.32
C ILE A 82 1.56 -0.68 2.26
N ILE A 83 2.47 -1.30 2.98
CA ILE A 83 2.58 -2.75 3.10
C ILE A 83 2.19 -3.14 4.53
N THR A 84 1.30 -4.11 4.67
CA THR A 84 0.93 -4.72 5.96
C THR A 84 1.19 -6.21 5.90
N PHE A 85 1.88 -6.75 6.89
CA PHE A 85 2.11 -8.19 7.01
C PHE A 85 1.03 -8.82 7.86
N ALA A 86 0.28 -9.77 7.30
CA ALA A 86 -0.81 -10.46 7.99
C ALA A 86 -0.66 -11.98 7.88
N GLN A 87 -1.05 -12.69 8.94
CA GLN A 87 -1.15 -14.13 8.89
C GLN A 87 -2.27 -14.52 7.92
N ASN A 88 -1.96 -15.36 6.95
CA ASN A 88 -2.96 -15.95 6.06
C ASN A 88 -3.12 -17.45 6.34
N TYR A 89 -4.30 -17.96 6.03
CA TYR A 89 -4.66 -19.37 6.22
C TYR A 89 -5.69 -19.82 5.19
N ASN A 90 -5.70 -21.12 4.89
CA ASN A 90 -6.74 -21.71 4.04
C ASN A 90 -8.08 -21.72 4.76
N LEU A 91 -9.13 -21.21 4.11
CA LEU A 91 -10.49 -21.21 4.67
C LEU A 91 -11.08 -22.62 4.74
N ASN A 92 -10.59 -23.57 3.93
CA ASN A 92 -11.11 -24.96 3.85
C ASN A 92 -12.63 -25.01 3.72
N ASP A 93 -13.20 -24.10 2.92
CA ASP A 93 -14.65 -23.90 2.76
C ASP A 93 -15.33 -24.95 1.87
N GLY A 94 -14.62 -26.01 1.49
CA GLY A 94 -15.12 -27.08 0.64
C GLY A 94 -15.26 -26.70 -0.83
N SER A 95 -14.97 -25.47 -1.24
CA SER A 95 -15.13 -25.03 -2.63
C SER A 95 -14.03 -25.51 -3.57
N GLY A 96 -12.92 -26.03 -3.06
CA GLY A 96 -11.73 -26.41 -3.83
C GLY A 96 -10.99 -25.23 -4.48
N LYS A 97 -11.38 -23.98 -4.19
CA LYS A 97 -10.84 -22.77 -4.83
C LYS A 97 -9.60 -22.18 -4.12
N GLY A 98 -9.13 -22.80 -3.04
CA GLY A 98 -7.95 -22.32 -2.30
C GLY A 98 -8.13 -20.92 -1.69
N ARG A 99 -9.35 -20.57 -1.28
CA ARG A 99 -9.63 -19.26 -0.69
C ARG A 99 -8.84 -19.06 0.59
N GLN A 100 -8.28 -17.87 0.74
CA GLN A 100 -7.48 -17.49 1.91
C GLN A 100 -8.28 -16.61 2.86
N GLY A 101 -8.16 -16.88 4.15
CA GLY A 101 -8.50 -15.97 5.21
C GLY A 101 -7.28 -15.13 5.61
N LEU A 102 -7.52 -13.94 6.13
CA LEU A 102 -6.48 -13.03 6.63
C LEU A 102 -6.79 -12.67 8.07
N ASP A 103 -5.81 -12.83 8.94
CA ASP A 103 -5.88 -12.32 10.32
C ASP A 103 -5.24 -10.93 10.35
N ASN A 104 -6.07 -9.93 10.14
CA ASN A 104 -5.67 -8.53 10.04
C ASN A 104 -6.22 -7.65 11.18
N ILE A 105 -6.67 -8.25 12.28
CA ILE A 105 -7.09 -7.56 13.50
C ILE A 105 -5.94 -7.56 14.49
N GLY A 106 -5.68 -6.43 15.14
CA GLY A 106 -4.60 -6.27 16.10
C GLY A 106 -3.59 -5.22 15.64
N LYS A 107 -2.37 -5.38 16.12
CA LYS A 107 -1.22 -4.54 15.75
C LYS A 107 -0.29 -5.36 14.87
N LEU A 108 -0.19 -4.99 13.61
CA LEU A 108 0.62 -5.64 12.60
C LEU A 108 1.79 -4.75 12.21
N GLU A 109 2.85 -5.35 11.73
CA GLU A 109 4.01 -4.65 11.16
C GLU A 109 3.78 -4.34 9.69
N GLY A 110 4.47 -3.30 9.19
CA GLY A 110 4.39 -2.91 7.80
C GLY A 110 5.41 -1.86 7.41
N TYR A 111 5.25 -1.37 6.19
CA TYR A 111 6.05 -0.27 5.65
C TYR A 111 5.15 0.80 5.05
N TYR A 112 5.54 2.05 5.21
CA TYR A 112 5.05 3.17 4.43
C TYR A 112 6.16 3.67 3.52
N ILE A 113 5.84 3.82 2.23
CA ILE A 113 6.80 4.12 1.17
C ILE A 113 6.24 5.25 0.33
N THR A 114 7.03 6.29 0.16
CA THR A 114 6.74 7.46 -0.68
C THR A 114 8.06 8.16 -1.06
N ASN A 115 8.09 8.89 -2.17
CA ASN A 115 9.24 9.68 -2.62
C ASN A 115 10.58 8.93 -2.63
N GLY A 116 10.59 7.67 -3.06
CA GLY A 116 11.82 6.86 -3.10
C GLY A 116 12.35 6.46 -1.72
N LYS A 117 11.56 6.62 -0.65
CA LYS A 117 11.95 6.34 0.74
C LYS A 117 10.95 5.43 1.44
N ALA A 118 11.40 4.70 2.45
CA ALA A 118 10.57 3.79 3.23
C ALA A 118 10.82 3.96 4.73
N ILE A 119 9.75 3.88 5.53
CA ILE A 119 9.81 3.73 6.99
C ILE A 119 9.04 2.48 7.42
N GLU A 120 9.45 1.92 8.55
CA GLU A 120 8.67 0.89 9.24
C GLU A 120 7.48 1.53 9.93
N ILE A 121 6.35 0.85 9.89
CA ILE A 121 5.10 1.30 10.51
C ILE A 121 4.40 0.17 11.26
N THR A 122 3.44 0.55 12.09
CA THR A 122 2.46 -0.37 12.64
C THR A 122 1.09 -0.10 12.04
N CYS A 123 0.35 -1.16 11.77
CA CYS A 123 -0.99 -1.16 11.20
C CYS A 123 -1.96 -1.66 12.27
N GLU A 124 -2.69 -0.77 12.93
CA GLU A 124 -3.54 -1.10 14.07
C GLU A 124 -5.01 -1.16 13.67
N LYS A 125 -5.66 -2.29 13.91
CA LYS A 125 -7.07 -2.53 13.63
C LYS A 125 -7.74 -3.21 14.81
N THR A 126 -8.72 -2.57 15.42
CA THR A 126 -9.34 -3.02 16.67
C THR A 126 -10.48 -4.02 16.47
N SER A 127 -11.08 -4.06 15.29
CA SER A 127 -12.17 -4.99 14.98
C SER A 127 -12.33 -5.17 13.47
N ARG A 128 -13.13 -6.15 13.05
CA ARG A 128 -13.43 -6.39 11.63
C ARG A 128 -14.02 -5.18 10.92
N THR A 129 -14.79 -4.35 11.61
CA THR A 129 -15.47 -3.16 11.05
C THR A 129 -14.72 -1.86 11.29
N ALA A 130 -13.69 -1.88 12.15
CA ALA A 130 -12.87 -0.69 12.39
C ALA A 130 -11.98 -0.39 11.18
N GLN A 131 -11.70 0.89 10.97
CA GLN A 131 -10.66 1.32 10.05
C GLN A 131 -9.27 0.97 10.60
N THR A 132 -8.32 0.69 9.72
CA THR A 132 -6.92 0.52 10.11
C THR A 132 -6.30 1.88 10.31
N VAL A 133 -5.54 2.04 11.41
CA VAL A 133 -4.73 3.22 11.68
C VAL A 133 -3.27 2.86 11.47
N TYR A 134 -2.59 3.64 10.66
CA TYR A 134 -1.18 3.44 10.33
C TYR A 134 -0.33 4.41 11.15
N LYS A 135 0.66 3.91 11.87
CA LYS A 135 1.49 4.70 12.78
C LYS A 135 2.97 4.44 12.55
N ASP A 136 3.78 5.46 12.78
CA ASP A 136 5.23 5.30 12.90
C ASP A 136 5.60 4.47 14.14
N LEU A 137 6.89 4.16 14.30
CA LEU A 137 7.36 3.41 15.47
C LEU A 137 7.31 4.21 16.78
N GLN A 138 7.13 5.53 16.71
CA GLN A 138 6.90 6.40 17.84
C GLN A 138 5.44 6.45 18.28
N GLY A 139 4.53 5.85 17.49
CA GLY A 139 3.10 5.77 17.77
C GLY A 139 2.28 6.92 17.20
N ASN A 140 2.87 7.82 16.42
CA ASN A 140 2.15 8.89 15.72
C ASN A 140 1.51 8.35 14.45
N GLU A 141 0.31 8.80 14.14
CA GLU A 141 -0.33 8.49 12.87
C GLU A 141 0.51 9.06 11.71
N ILE A 142 0.80 8.22 10.69
CA ILE A 142 1.60 8.67 9.55
C ILE A 142 0.84 9.73 8.75
N LYS A 143 1.59 10.67 8.21
CA LYS A 143 1.11 11.63 7.20
C LYS A 143 1.33 11.01 5.83
N VAL A 144 0.26 10.91 5.04
CA VAL A 144 0.30 10.32 3.71
C VAL A 144 0.29 11.43 2.66
N ASN A 145 1.28 11.44 1.78
CA ASN A 145 1.36 12.42 0.71
C ASN A 145 0.14 12.33 -0.21
N ASP A 146 -0.36 13.47 -0.68
CA ASP A 146 -1.48 13.50 -1.61
C ASP A 146 -1.16 12.70 -2.89
N GLY A 147 -2.15 12.01 -3.40
CA GLY A 147 -2.02 11.15 -4.57
C GLY A 147 -2.55 9.72 -4.34
N LYS A 148 -2.37 8.88 -5.35
CA LYS A 148 -2.83 7.48 -5.29
C LYS A 148 -2.03 6.70 -4.24
N THR A 149 -2.70 5.81 -3.53
CA THR A 149 -2.07 4.92 -2.53
C THR A 149 -2.47 3.48 -2.79
N PHE A 150 -1.49 2.60 -2.98
CA PHE A 150 -1.70 1.16 -2.96
C PHE A 150 -1.47 0.61 -1.56
N ILE A 151 -2.48 -0.08 -1.01
CA ILE A 151 -2.36 -0.83 0.25
C ILE A 151 -2.18 -2.31 -0.11
N GLN A 152 -1.04 -2.88 0.26
CA GLN A 152 -0.65 -4.25 0.00
C GLN A 152 -0.71 -5.04 1.31
N ILE A 153 -1.60 -6.03 1.38
CA ILE A 153 -1.65 -6.96 2.52
C ILE A 153 -0.93 -8.23 2.11
N CYS A 154 0.23 -8.47 2.70
CA CYS A 154 1.12 -9.56 2.36
C CYS A 154 1.08 -10.67 3.41
N PRO A 155 1.36 -11.93 3.02
CA PRO A 155 1.64 -12.96 4.00
C PRO A 155 2.76 -12.54 4.96
N ILE A 156 2.64 -12.90 6.25
CA ILE A 156 3.60 -12.49 7.28
C ILE A 156 5.04 -12.95 6.99
N ASN A 157 5.20 -14.01 6.21
CA ASN A 157 6.49 -14.56 5.79
C ASN A 157 6.91 -14.16 4.38
N ALA A 158 6.18 -13.24 3.74
CA ALA A 158 6.56 -12.72 2.42
C ALA A 158 7.92 -12.01 2.50
N LYS A 159 8.85 -12.40 1.62
CA LYS A 159 10.18 -11.79 1.54
C LYS A 159 10.11 -10.52 0.69
N VAL A 160 9.51 -9.48 1.27
CA VAL A 160 9.46 -8.16 0.63
C VAL A 160 10.87 -7.60 0.52
N THR A 161 11.24 -7.14 -0.67
CA THR A 161 12.50 -6.46 -0.93
C THR A 161 12.24 -4.98 -1.14
N ILE A 162 12.97 -4.12 -0.44
CA ILE A 162 12.95 -2.67 -0.58
C ILE A 162 14.39 -2.24 -0.78
N GLU A 163 14.71 -1.77 -1.97
CA GLU A 163 16.08 -1.44 -2.41
C GLU A 163 16.11 -0.06 -3.06
N GLY A 164 17.24 0.61 -2.94
CA GLY A 164 17.55 1.85 -3.63
C GLY A 164 19.05 2.11 -3.62
N GLU A 165 19.51 2.89 -4.57
CA GLU A 165 20.90 3.32 -4.63
C GLU A 165 21.13 4.41 -3.58
N ASN A 166 22.18 4.23 -2.76
CA ASN A 166 22.70 5.34 -1.98
C ASN A 166 23.36 6.31 -2.95
N LYS A 167 22.63 7.33 -3.37
CA LYS A 167 23.22 8.43 -4.15
C LYS A 167 24.24 9.11 -3.23
N THR A 168 25.52 8.77 -3.40
CA THR A 168 26.61 9.55 -2.84
C THR A 168 26.52 10.93 -3.50
N THR A 169 26.16 11.93 -2.73
CA THR A 169 26.30 13.33 -3.16
C THR A 169 27.79 13.57 -3.35
N GLU A 170 28.25 13.55 -4.60
CA GLU A 170 29.57 14.12 -4.91
C GLU A 170 29.44 15.62 -4.69
N GLU A 171 30.13 16.11 -3.65
CA GLU A 171 30.35 17.55 -3.40
C GLU A 171 31.32 18.13 -4.43
#